data_11dc880e6172911c8d2c1e7389338e7e
#
_entry.id   11dc880e6172911c8d2c1e7389338e7e
#
_cell.length_a   1.000
_cell.length_b   1.000
_cell.length_c   1.000
_cell.angle_alpha   90.00
_cell.angle_beta   90.00
_cell.angle_gamma   90.00
#
_symmetry.space_group_name_H-M   'P 1'
#
loop_
_entity.id
_entity.type
_entity.pdbx_description
1 polymer ?
#
loop_
_entity_poly.entity_id
_entity_poly.type
_entity_poly.pdbx_seq_one_letter_code
_entity_poly.pdbx_strand_id
1 'polypeptide(L)'
;MLKVVGIRFKKAGKIYYFDPVDTGVEVGDHVIVETVRGLEYGTVVIGAREVGENKLVSQLKPVMRKATEQDALKVQENKVREKEAFNICLRKIAKHGLPMRLIDVEFTFDVNKIIFYFTADGRIDFRELVKDLASVFRTRIELRQIGVRDEAKMLGGIGSCGRPLCCATFLGDFEPVSIRMAKDQNLSLNPAKISGVCGRLMCCLKYENDVYCSGCCGKRSVPERVEAPKVGVMVVTPLGEGRVMGVNRAMRTASVQLTPDNTIQVEWDEIVDASKADKI
;
A
#
# COMPACT_ATOMS: atom_id res chain seq x y z
N MET A 1 -30.56 -0.53 -0.12
CA MET A 1 -29.29 -0.03 -0.69
C MET A 1 -29.00 1.31 -0.04
N LEU A 2 -27.82 1.48 0.53
CA LEU A 2 -27.41 2.73 1.18
C LEU A 2 -26.49 3.49 0.23
N LYS A 3 -26.70 4.80 0.09
CA LYS A 3 -25.78 5.68 -0.63
C LYS A 3 -24.60 6.01 0.28
N VAL A 4 -23.38 5.92 -0.25
CA VAL A 4 -22.16 6.25 0.48
C VAL A 4 -21.26 7.14 -0.36
N VAL A 5 -20.55 8.06 0.29
CA VAL A 5 -19.48 8.86 -0.30
C VAL A 5 -18.16 8.55 0.40
N GLY A 6 -17.06 8.53 -0.37
CA GLY A 6 -15.73 8.30 0.16
C GLY A 6 -15.00 9.61 0.43
N ILE A 7 -14.63 9.86 1.68
CA ILE A 7 -13.97 11.08 2.14
C ILE A 7 -12.55 10.75 2.61
N ARG A 8 -11.62 11.63 2.27
CA ARG A 8 -10.22 11.55 2.67
C ARG A 8 -9.82 12.82 3.41
N PHE A 9 -9.18 12.66 4.58
CA PHE A 9 -8.73 13.77 5.42
C PHE A 9 -7.28 14.20 5.16
N LYS A 10 -6.42 13.27 4.75
CA LYS A 10 -4.99 13.52 4.46
C LYS A 10 -4.62 12.95 3.10
N LYS A 11 -3.68 13.56 2.40
CA LYS A 11 -3.28 13.26 1.01
C LYS A 11 -3.05 11.76 0.74
N ALA A 12 -2.40 11.04 1.64
CA ALA A 12 -2.20 9.59 1.60
C ALA A 12 -2.95 8.87 2.74
N GLY A 13 -4.10 9.40 3.17
CA GLY A 13 -4.94 8.81 4.22
C GLY A 13 -5.85 7.72 3.69
N LYS A 14 -6.39 6.91 4.61
CA LYS A 14 -7.50 6.00 4.32
C LYS A 14 -8.71 6.78 3.84
N ILE A 15 -9.50 6.12 3.01
CA ILE A 15 -10.81 6.63 2.60
C ILE A 15 -11.83 6.10 3.59
N TYR A 16 -12.63 6.99 4.14
CA TYR A 16 -13.73 6.68 5.05
C TYR A 16 -15.05 6.91 4.35
N TYR A 17 -16.02 6.06 4.62
CA TYR A 17 -17.33 6.15 3.99
C TYR A 17 -18.33 6.82 4.92
N PHE A 18 -19.12 7.74 4.36
CA PHE A 18 -20.14 8.53 5.06
C PHE A 18 -21.44 8.52 4.25
N ASP A 19 -22.54 8.82 4.93
CA ASP A 19 -23.83 9.02 4.29
C ASP A 19 -23.89 10.44 3.70
N PRO A 20 -24.14 10.60 2.38
CA PRO A 20 -24.21 11.93 1.75
C PRO A 20 -25.40 12.78 2.15
N VAL A 21 -26.48 12.23 2.77
CA VAL A 21 -27.69 12.93 3.26
C VAL A 21 -28.11 14.07 2.33
N ASP A 22 -28.44 13.76 1.07
CA ASP A 22 -28.93 14.72 0.04
C ASP A 22 -28.14 16.04 -0.08
N THR A 23 -26.91 16.09 0.41
CA THR A 23 -26.06 17.31 0.37
C THR A 23 -25.55 17.64 -1.02
N GLY A 24 -25.82 16.81 -2.04
CA GLY A 24 -25.41 17.03 -3.42
C GLY A 24 -23.89 17.18 -3.57
N VAL A 25 -23.09 16.43 -2.79
CA VAL A 25 -21.62 16.48 -2.84
C VAL A 25 -21.06 15.74 -4.04
N GLU A 26 -20.08 16.34 -4.70
CA GLU A 26 -19.39 15.80 -5.85
C GLU A 26 -17.92 15.48 -5.50
N VAL A 27 -17.26 14.71 -6.39
CA VAL A 27 -15.83 14.43 -6.25
C VAL A 27 -15.02 15.70 -6.37
N GLY A 28 -14.17 15.95 -5.39
CA GLY A 28 -13.38 17.19 -5.27
C GLY A 28 -13.95 18.20 -4.29
N ASP A 29 -15.22 18.07 -3.91
CA ASP A 29 -15.80 18.95 -2.88
C ASP A 29 -15.13 18.75 -1.53
N HIS A 30 -15.06 19.84 -0.78
CA HIS A 30 -14.67 19.82 0.62
C HIS A 30 -15.90 19.77 1.52
N VAL A 31 -15.82 18.94 2.55
CA VAL A 31 -16.96 18.69 3.45
C VAL A 31 -16.54 18.68 4.91
N ILE A 32 -17.48 19.02 5.77
CA ILE A 32 -17.35 18.88 7.22
C ILE A 32 -18.11 17.63 7.65
N VAL A 33 -17.42 16.76 8.37
CA VAL A 33 -17.97 15.53 8.90
C VAL A 33 -17.65 15.38 10.38
N GLU A 34 -18.52 14.67 11.10
CA GLU A 34 -18.26 14.31 12.48
C GLU A 34 -17.59 12.93 12.54
N THR A 35 -16.42 12.88 13.18
CA THR A 35 -15.68 11.65 13.43
C THR A 35 -15.59 11.35 14.92
N VAL A 36 -14.93 10.25 15.30
CA VAL A 36 -14.60 9.95 16.70
C VAL A 36 -13.66 11.02 17.31
N ARG A 37 -12.95 11.77 16.46
CA ARG A 37 -12.00 12.81 16.89
C ARG A 37 -12.65 14.18 17.05
N GLY A 38 -13.89 14.37 16.59
CA GLY A 38 -14.60 15.62 16.51
C GLY A 38 -14.95 15.99 15.06
N LEU A 39 -15.17 17.27 14.83
CA LEU A 39 -15.39 17.79 13.48
C LEU A 39 -14.09 17.76 12.68
N GLU A 40 -14.14 17.19 11.49
CA GLU A 40 -13.01 17.10 10.57
C GLU A 40 -13.36 17.66 9.20
N TYR A 41 -12.39 18.35 8.60
CA TYR A 41 -12.46 18.85 7.24
C TYR A 41 -11.88 17.81 6.29
N GLY A 42 -12.66 17.32 5.34
CA GLY A 42 -12.24 16.29 4.40
C GLY A 42 -12.54 16.64 2.95
N THR A 43 -11.94 15.90 2.03
CA THR A 43 -12.19 16.01 0.59
C THR A 43 -12.90 14.76 0.10
N VAL A 44 -13.95 14.92 -0.68
CA VAL A 44 -14.67 13.83 -1.34
C VAL A 44 -13.81 13.29 -2.47
N VAL A 45 -13.42 12.03 -2.36
CA VAL A 45 -12.59 11.34 -3.39
C VAL A 45 -13.34 10.25 -4.13
N ILE A 46 -14.47 9.80 -3.58
CA ILE A 46 -15.39 8.86 -4.23
C ILE A 46 -16.78 9.46 -4.15
N GLY A 47 -17.38 9.67 -5.32
CA GLY A 47 -18.75 10.16 -5.43
C GLY A 47 -19.79 9.19 -4.85
N ALA A 48 -21.02 9.64 -4.77
CA ALA A 48 -22.13 8.84 -4.24
C ALA A 48 -22.27 7.51 -4.97
N ARG A 49 -22.20 6.40 -4.23
CA ARG A 49 -22.36 5.03 -4.72
C ARG A 49 -23.37 4.29 -3.87
N GLU A 50 -24.14 3.43 -4.51
CA GLU A 50 -25.01 2.50 -3.81
C GLU A 50 -24.22 1.27 -3.38
N VAL A 51 -24.25 0.96 -2.10
CA VAL A 51 -23.59 -0.22 -1.52
C VAL A 51 -24.62 -1.07 -0.79
N GLY A 52 -24.51 -2.40 -0.96
CA GLY A 52 -25.35 -3.34 -0.23
C GLY A 52 -25.04 -3.32 1.26
N GLU A 53 -26.04 -3.40 2.11
CA GLU A 53 -25.94 -3.34 3.57
C GLU A 53 -24.97 -4.38 4.17
N ASN A 54 -24.80 -5.53 3.51
CA ASN A 54 -23.88 -6.60 3.95
C ASN A 54 -22.39 -6.24 3.89
N LYS A 55 -22.00 -5.11 3.29
CA LYS A 55 -20.60 -4.65 3.18
C LYS A 55 -20.23 -3.58 4.20
N LEU A 56 -21.17 -3.14 5.01
CA LEU A 56 -20.94 -2.09 6.01
C LEU A 56 -20.65 -2.74 7.37
N VAL A 57 -19.45 -2.49 7.88
CA VAL A 57 -18.98 -3.02 9.17
C VAL A 57 -19.48 -2.17 10.35
N SER A 58 -19.96 -0.92 10.10
CA SER A 58 -20.41 0.02 11.13
C SER A 58 -21.50 0.96 10.61
N GLN A 59 -22.26 1.55 11.53
CA GLN A 59 -23.25 2.56 11.23
C GLN A 59 -22.57 3.77 10.56
N LEU A 60 -23.06 4.16 9.37
CA LEU A 60 -22.54 5.32 8.64
C LEU A 60 -22.87 6.60 9.39
N LYS A 61 -21.88 7.48 9.54
CA LYS A 61 -22.12 8.84 10.01
C LYS A 61 -22.47 9.74 8.84
N PRO A 62 -23.35 10.75 9.05
CA PRO A 62 -23.75 11.66 7.99
C PRO A 62 -22.66 12.69 7.67
N VAL A 63 -22.63 13.15 6.42
CA VAL A 63 -21.95 14.38 6.04
C VAL A 63 -22.77 15.55 6.60
N MET A 64 -22.17 16.41 7.41
CA MET A 64 -22.89 17.51 8.03
C MET A 64 -23.24 18.60 7.02
N ARG A 65 -22.27 19.04 6.22
CA ARG A 65 -22.44 20.08 5.20
C ARG A 65 -21.24 20.16 4.26
N LYS A 66 -21.41 20.82 3.13
CA LYS A 66 -20.27 21.29 2.32
C LYS A 66 -19.47 22.35 3.08
N ALA A 67 -18.16 22.35 2.89
CA ALA A 67 -17.28 23.35 3.47
C ALA A 67 -17.43 24.69 2.74
N THR A 68 -17.35 25.78 3.48
CA THR A 68 -17.34 27.15 2.97
C THR A 68 -15.92 27.67 2.81
N GLU A 69 -15.74 28.81 2.14
CA GLU A 69 -14.44 29.50 2.05
C GLU A 69 -13.91 29.89 3.45
N GLN A 70 -14.80 30.24 4.37
CA GLN A 70 -14.41 30.52 5.76
C GLN A 70 -13.84 29.29 6.47
N ASP A 71 -14.37 28.10 6.19
CA ASP A 71 -13.81 26.86 6.72
C ASP A 71 -12.40 26.59 6.16
N ALA A 72 -12.17 26.89 4.89
CA ALA A 72 -10.86 26.76 4.28
C ALA A 72 -9.84 27.74 4.90
N LEU A 73 -10.24 28.98 5.15
CA LEU A 73 -9.42 29.96 5.88
C LEU A 73 -9.08 29.49 7.28
N LYS A 74 -10.06 28.96 8.02
CA LYS A 74 -9.85 28.40 9.35
C LYS A 74 -8.84 27.26 9.36
N VAL A 75 -8.88 26.38 8.34
CA VAL A 75 -7.87 25.32 8.17
C VAL A 75 -6.48 25.90 7.95
N GLN A 76 -6.35 26.98 7.17
CA GLN A 76 -5.06 27.65 6.96
C GLN A 76 -4.54 28.31 8.24
N GLU A 77 -5.40 28.99 8.99
CA GLU A 77 -5.05 29.57 10.30
C GLU A 77 -4.57 28.50 11.26
N ASN A 78 -5.28 27.37 11.33
CA ASN A 78 -4.85 26.24 12.16
C ASN A 78 -3.47 25.74 11.79
N LYS A 79 -3.12 25.66 10.49
CA LYS A 79 -1.78 25.29 10.05
C LYS A 79 -0.68 26.26 10.51
N VAL A 80 -0.97 27.54 10.60
CA VAL A 80 -0.02 28.52 11.16
C VAL A 80 0.15 28.29 12.66
N ARG A 81 -0.95 28.10 13.38
CA ARG A 81 -0.93 27.79 14.82
C ARG A 81 -0.23 26.47 15.14
N GLU A 82 -0.34 25.47 14.26
CA GLU A 82 0.38 24.18 14.37
C GLU A 82 1.90 24.40 14.41
N LYS A 83 2.43 25.25 13.54
CA LYS A 83 3.86 25.59 13.51
C LYS A 83 4.32 26.30 14.79
N GLU A 84 3.52 27.21 15.31
CA GLU A 84 3.81 27.90 16.56
C GLU A 84 3.76 26.92 17.75
N ALA A 85 2.75 26.06 17.79
CA ALA A 85 2.62 25.04 18.82
C ALA A 85 3.74 24.01 18.77
N PHE A 86 4.23 23.66 17.59
CA PHE A 86 5.39 22.81 17.38
C PHE A 86 6.64 23.40 18.05
N ASN A 87 6.93 24.69 17.79
CA ASN A 87 8.08 25.36 18.36
C ASN A 87 7.98 25.52 19.91
N ILE A 88 6.77 25.77 20.41
CA ILE A 88 6.52 25.86 21.86
C ILE A 88 6.78 24.48 22.51
N CYS A 89 6.23 23.42 21.91
CA CYS A 89 6.39 22.06 22.42
C CYS A 89 7.85 21.63 22.43
N LEU A 90 8.64 21.91 21.37
CA LEU A 90 10.07 21.62 21.32
C LEU A 90 10.83 22.25 22.51
N ARG A 91 10.55 23.53 22.79
CA ARG A 91 11.18 24.22 23.94
C ARG A 91 10.80 23.59 25.27
N LYS A 92 9.56 23.14 25.40
CA LYS A 92 9.09 22.45 26.62
C LYS A 92 9.70 21.05 26.77
N ILE A 93 9.79 20.27 25.69
CA ILE A 93 10.48 18.96 25.68
C ILE A 93 11.95 19.13 26.13
N ALA A 94 12.65 20.12 25.58
CA ALA A 94 14.03 20.41 25.97
C ALA A 94 14.14 20.82 27.45
N LYS A 95 13.22 21.65 27.94
CA LYS A 95 13.18 22.06 29.36
C LYS A 95 12.99 20.88 30.31
N HIS A 96 12.14 19.92 29.96
CA HIS A 96 11.89 18.73 30.76
C HIS A 96 12.90 17.61 30.53
N GLY A 97 13.83 17.75 29.59
CA GLY A 97 14.85 16.75 29.26
C GLY A 97 14.32 15.41 28.85
N LEU A 98 13.15 15.38 28.17
CA LEU A 98 12.49 14.14 27.78
C LEU A 98 13.15 13.51 26.55
N PRO A 99 13.47 12.19 26.56
CA PRO A 99 14.07 11.47 25.45
C PRO A 99 13.01 11.13 24.37
N MET A 100 12.39 12.16 23.80
CA MET A 100 11.36 12.04 22.77
C MET A 100 11.61 13.04 21.64
N ARG A 101 11.22 12.64 20.42
CA ARG A 101 11.32 13.48 19.25
C ARG A 101 9.92 13.86 18.78
N LEU A 102 9.60 15.14 18.79
CA LEU A 102 8.36 15.68 18.24
C LEU A 102 8.43 15.59 16.71
N ILE A 103 7.39 15.06 16.07
CA ILE A 103 7.31 14.86 14.63
C ILE A 103 6.33 15.84 13.99
N ASP A 104 5.13 15.98 14.57
CA ASP A 104 4.10 16.86 14.02
C ASP A 104 3.11 17.29 15.11
N VAL A 105 2.36 18.35 14.82
CA VAL A 105 1.29 18.87 15.69
C VAL A 105 0.06 19.10 14.83
N GLU A 106 -1.10 18.68 15.29
CA GLU A 106 -2.36 18.79 14.56
C GLU A 106 -3.45 19.37 15.48
N PHE A 107 -4.09 20.44 15.03
CA PHE A 107 -5.31 20.95 15.66
C PHE A 107 -6.53 20.26 15.05
N THR A 108 -7.51 19.91 15.89
CA THR A 108 -8.83 19.54 15.36
C THR A 108 -9.48 20.77 14.72
N PHE A 109 -10.38 20.56 13.76
CA PHE A 109 -11.04 21.65 13.02
C PHE A 109 -11.76 22.65 13.94
N ASP A 110 -12.31 22.17 15.04
CA ASP A 110 -13.00 22.95 16.07
C ASP A 110 -12.06 23.58 17.12
N VAL A 111 -10.74 23.31 17.01
CA VAL A 111 -9.69 23.79 17.95
C VAL A 111 -9.87 23.30 19.40
N ASN A 112 -10.75 22.35 19.65
CA ASN A 112 -11.01 21.82 20.99
C ASN A 112 -9.93 20.86 21.50
N LYS A 113 -9.09 20.35 20.58
CA LYS A 113 -8.03 19.41 20.88
C LYS A 113 -6.78 19.69 20.05
N ILE A 114 -5.61 19.50 20.67
CA ILE A 114 -4.31 19.52 20.00
C ILE A 114 -3.67 18.14 20.17
N ILE A 115 -3.24 17.55 19.07
CA ILE A 115 -2.58 16.25 19.04
C ILE A 115 -1.11 16.46 18.70
N PHE A 116 -0.21 16.02 19.58
CA PHE A 116 1.23 16.06 19.37
C PHE A 116 1.70 14.65 19.02
N TYR A 117 2.24 14.48 17.82
CA TYR A 117 2.79 13.22 17.35
C TYR A 117 4.29 13.16 17.68
N PHE A 118 4.72 12.10 18.33
CA PHE A 118 6.10 11.94 18.72
C PHE A 118 6.59 10.50 18.55
N THR A 119 7.93 10.34 18.49
CA THR A 119 8.60 9.04 18.55
C THR A 119 9.49 8.99 19.77
N ALA A 120 9.64 7.78 20.32
CA ALA A 120 10.50 7.50 21.46
C ALA A 120 10.86 6.01 21.48
N ASP A 121 12.05 5.69 22.00
CA ASP A 121 12.55 4.32 22.07
C ASP A 121 11.91 3.49 23.20
N GLY A 122 11.20 4.15 24.12
CA GLY A 122 10.56 3.50 25.25
C GLY A 122 9.35 4.23 25.79
N ARG A 123 8.92 3.85 26.98
CA ARG A 123 7.80 4.50 27.68
C ARG A 123 8.32 5.77 28.37
N ILE A 124 7.72 6.90 28.06
CA ILE A 124 8.08 8.22 28.61
C ILE A 124 7.01 8.68 29.59
N ASP A 125 7.42 9.28 30.71
CA ASP A 125 6.49 10.00 31.57
C ASP A 125 6.40 11.47 31.12
N PHE A 126 5.29 11.81 30.51
CA PHE A 126 5.01 13.13 29.96
C PHE A 126 3.97 13.93 30.77
N ARG A 127 3.66 13.53 32.01
CA ARG A 127 2.62 14.19 32.83
C ARG A 127 2.89 15.66 33.05
N GLU A 128 4.12 16.01 33.38
CA GLU A 128 4.51 17.42 33.59
C GLU A 128 4.52 18.21 32.28
N LEU A 129 4.94 17.59 31.17
CA LEU A 129 4.87 18.21 29.85
C LEU A 129 3.41 18.52 29.46
N VAL A 130 2.49 17.59 29.70
CA VAL A 130 1.05 17.80 29.40
C VAL A 130 0.49 18.95 30.22
N LYS A 131 0.82 19.05 31.51
CA LYS A 131 0.38 20.17 32.36
C LYS A 131 0.90 21.52 31.85
N ASP A 132 2.18 21.55 31.49
CA ASP A 132 2.82 22.74 30.93
C ASP A 132 2.21 23.17 29.60
N LEU A 133 1.93 22.22 28.69
CA LEU A 133 1.28 22.50 27.42
C LEU A 133 -0.19 22.93 27.60
N ALA A 134 -0.92 22.27 28.49
CA ALA A 134 -2.31 22.64 28.81
C ALA A 134 -2.42 24.05 29.40
N SER A 135 -1.46 24.49 30.22
CA SER A 135 -1.43 25.85 30.76
C SER A 135 -1.23 26.91 29.69
N VAL A 136 -0.46 26.60 28.63
CA VAL A 136 -0.18 27.52 27.51
C VAL A 136 -1.35 27.57 26.53
N PHE A 137 -1.84 26.41 26.09
CA PHE A 137 -2.84 26.34 25.03
C PHE A 137 -4.29 26.41 25.54
N ARG A 138 -4.54 26.13 26.80
CA ARG A 138 -5.88 26.09 27.44
C ARG A 138 -6.88 25.21 26.68
N THR A 139 -6.39 24.17 26.03
CA THR A 139 -7.15 23.21 25.23
C THR A 139 -6.78 21.79 25.65
N ARG A 140 -7.55 20.80 25.24
CA ARG A 140 -7.26 19.39 25.51
C ARG A 140 -6.02 18.95 24.73
N ILE A 141 -5.01 18.48 25.45
CA ILE A 141 -3.75 17.98 24.87
C ILE A 141 -3.82 16.46 24.75
N GLU A 142 -3.47 15.94 23.61
CA GLU A 142 -3.28 14.51 23.36
C GLU A 142 -1.86 14.27 22.83
N LEU A 143 -1.06 13.48 23.56
CA LEU A 143 0.25 13.03 23.13
C LEU A 143 0.13 11.65 22.52
N ARG A 144 0.54 11.50 21.26
CA ARG A 144 0.42 10.25 20.50
C ARG A 144 1.77 9.77 20.02
N GLN A 145 2.21 8.64 20.58
CA GLN A 145 3.40 7.98 20.07
C GLN A 145 3.08 7.31 18.73
N ILE A 146 3.94 7.51 17.74
CA ILE A 146 3.82 6.96 16.41
C ILE A 146 4.96 5.99 16.10
N GLY A 147 4.71 5.06 15.18
CA GLY A 147 5.73 4.13 14.73
C GLY A 147 6.64 4.73 13.66
N VAL A 148 7.81 4.11 13.45
CA VAL A 148 8.84 4.57 12.49
C VAL A 148 8.33 4.73 11.04
N ARG A 149 7.33 3.96 10.62
CA ARG A 149 6.74 4.12 9.28
C ARG A 149 5.81 5.33 9.21
N ASP A 150 5.07 5.59 10.28
CA ASP A 150 4.19 6.77 10.35
C ASP A 150 5.02 8.04 10.45
N GLU A 151 6.15 8.00 11.17
CA GLU A 151 7.15 9.07 11.14
C GLU A 151 7.63 9.34 9.72
N ALA A 152 8.12 8.31 9.01
CA ALA A 152 8.56 8.44 7.62
C ALA A 152 7.44 8.95 6.69
N LYS A 153 6.19 8.54 6.94
CA LYS A 153 5.01 9.00 6.19
C LYS A 153 4.74 10.50 6.40
N MET A 154 4.87 10.99 7.63
CA MET A 154 4.64 12.41 7.98
C MET A 154 5.76 13.31 7.47
N LEU A 155 7.02 12.89 7.64
CA LEU A 155 8.18 13.64 7.16
C LEU A 155 8.28 13.65 5.64
N GLY A 156 7.80 12.60 4.98
CA GLY A 156 7.94 12.42 3.54
C GLY A 156 9.38 12.09 3.14
N GLY A 157 9.74 12.41 1.90
CA GLY A 157 11.08 12.19 1.35
C GLY A 157 11.10 11.30 0.11
N ILE A 158 12.30 10.89 -0.29
CA ILE A 158 12.57 10.09 -1.47
C ILE A 158 13.05 8.70 -1.04
N GLY A 159 12.49 7.65 -1.62
CA GLY A 159 12.91 6.29 -1.39
C GLY A 159 14.21 5.92 -2.13
N SER A 160 14.78 4.76 -1.82
CA SER A 160 15.95 4.22 -2.53
C SER A 160 15.73 4.02 -4.03
N CYS A 161 14.48 3.96 -4.48
CA CYS A 161 14.08 3.90 -5.89
C CYS A 161 14.05 5.27 -6.59
N GLY A 162 14.41 6.38 -5.93
CA GLY A 162 14.38 7.74 -6.47
C GLY A 162 12.99 8.37 -6.57
N ARG A 163 11.92 7.70 -6.10
CA ARG A 163 10.54 8.21 -6.10
C ARG A 163 10.14 8.69 -4.70
N PRO A 164 9.17 9.62 -4.60
CA PRO A 164 8.58 9.96 -3.30
C PRO A 164 8.07 8.70 -2.57
N LEU A 165 8.14 8.72 -1.25
CA LEU A 165 7.76 7.57 -0.42
C LEU A 165 6.32 7.12 -0.72
N CYS A 166 6.13 5.83 -1.02
CA CYS A 166 4.82 5.24 -1.30
C CYS A 166 3.82 5.49 -0.16
N CYS A 167 4.29 5.38 1.10
CA CYS A 167 3.48 5.64 2.29
C CYS A 167 3.02 7.10 2.40
N ALA A 168 3.77 8.07 1.87
CA ALA A 168 3.42 9.48 1.89
C ALA A 168 2.56 9.92 0.70
N THR A 169 2.52 9.13 -0.39
CA THR A 169 1.84 9.51 -1.64
C THR A 169 0.50 8.80 -1.85
N PHE A 170 0.50 7.47 -1.96
CA PHE A 170 -0.70 6.72 -2.34
C PHE A 170 -1.01 5.52 -1.46
N LEU A 171 0.00 4.90 -0.84
CA LEU A 171 -0.18 3.67 -0.06
C LEU A 171 -0.65 4.00 1.36
N GLY A 172 -1.95 3.99 1.58
CA GLY A 172 -2.57 4.31 2.87
C GLY A 172 -2.67 3.13 3.82
N ASP A 173 -2.84 1.92 3.29
CA ASP A 173 -2.99 0.67 4.03
C ASP A 173 -1.75 -0.20 3.88
N PHE A 174 -1.37 -0.88 4.96
CA PHE A 174 -0.16 -1.69 5.02
C PHE A 174 -0.50 -3.11 5.43
N GLU A 175 -0.18 -4.04 4.54
CA GLU A 175 -0.21 -5.46 4.81
C GLU A 175 1.16 -5.96 5.28
N PRO A 176 1.22 -7.10 5.98
CA PRO A 176 2.48 -7.72 6.37
C PRO A 176 3.35 -8.02 5.15
N VAL A 177 4.64 -7.70 5.25
CA VAL A 177 5.64 -7.95 4.20
C VAL A 177 6.58 -9.05 4.68
N SER A 178 6.86 -10.03 3.82
CA SER A 178 7.79 -11.12 4.10
C SER A 178 9.04 -11.05 3.22
N ILE A 179 10.15 -11.62 3.70
CA ILE A 179 11.40 -11.74 2.92
C ILE A 179 11.20 -12.64 1.68
N ARG A 180 10.22 -13.56 1.72
CA ARG A 180 9.87 -14.40 0.56
C ARG A 180 9.47 -13.54 -0.64
N MET A 181 8.71 -12.48 -0.43
CA MET A 181 8.30 -11.55 -1.49
C MET A 181 9.51 -10.89 -2.19
N ALA A 182 10.58 -10.60 -1.44
CA ALA A 182 11.82 -10.09 -2.05
C ALA A 182 12.54 -11.14 -2.90
N LYS A 183 12.49 -12.43 -2.49
CA LYS A 183 13.01 -13.54 -3.29
C LYS A 183 12.20 -13.76 -4.56
N ASP A 184 10.87 -13.75 -4.46
CA ASP A 184 9.97 -13.94 -5.60
C ASP A 184 10.14 -12.81 -6.65
N GLN A 185 10.54 -11.61 -6.21
CA GLN A 185 10.89 -10.46 -7.06
C GLN A 185 12.35 -10.41 -7.49
N ASN A 186 13.13 -11.47 -7.23
CA ASN A 186 14.56 -11.57 -7.57
C ASN A 186 15.44 -10.43 -7.01
N LEU A 187 15.06 -9.86 -5.87
CA LEU A 187 15.84 -8.82 -5.23
C LEU A 187 16.96 -9.40 -4.36
N SER A 188 18.10 -8.72 -4.35
CA SER A 188 19.19 -9.05 -3.43
C SER A 188 18.69 -8.92 -1.98
N LEU A 189 18.95 -9.95 -1.16
CA LEU A 189 18.55 -9.97 0.25
C LEU A 189 19.40 -9.05 1.16
N ASN A 190 20.18 -8.16 0.58
CA ASN A 190 20.90 -7.15 1.35
C ASN A 190 19.90 -6.21 2.05
N PRO A 191 19.94 -6.08 3.39
CA PRO A 191 19.04 -5.22 4.14
C PRO A 191 18.97 -3.78 3.61
N ALA A 192 20.07 -3.22 3.13
CA ALA A 192 20.10 -1.88 2.56
C ALA A 192 19.28 -1.75 1.26
N LYS A 193 19.05 -2.84 0.54
CA LYS A 193 18.30 -2.86 -0.74
C LYS A 193 16.83 -3.24 -0.57
N ILE A 194 16.47 -3.94 0.49
CA ILE A 194 15.09 -4.41 0.75
C ILE A 194 14.39 -3.66 1.88
N SER A 195 15.11 -2.78 2.59
CA SER A 195 14.52 -1.93 3.64
C SER A 195 14.19 -0.54 3.10
N GLY A 196 13.06 -0.01 3.53
CA GLY A 196 12.69 1.38 3.30
C GLY A 196 13.41 2.33 4.25
N VAL A 197 13.22 3.64 4.05
CA VAL A 197 13.77 4.71 4.91
C VAL A 197 13.35 4.54 6.38
N CYS A 198 12.17 3.93 6.63
CA CYS A 198 11.68 3.62 7.99
C CYS A 198 12.37 2.41 8.66
N GLY A 199 13.39 1.80 8.04
CA GLY A 199 14.09 0.63 8.56
C GLY A 199 13.31 -0.70 8.49
N ARG A 200 12.06 -0.70 8.04
CA ARG A 200 11.25 -1.92 7.80
C ARG A 200 11.36 -2.35 6.35
N LEU A 201 10.99 -3.60 6.05
CA LEU A 201 10.88 -4.07 4.66
C LEU A 201 10.02 -3.11 3.83
N MET A 202 10.44 -2.88 2.58
CA MET A 202 9.76 -1.95 1.66
C MET A 202 8.31 -2.40 1.43
N CYS A 203 7.39 -1.46 1.58
CA CYS A 203 5.94 -1.71 1.39
C CYS A 203 5.57 -2.00 -0.07
N CYS A 204 6.36 -1.54 -1.04
CA CYS A 204 6.19 -1.85 -2.46
C CYS A 204 6.37 -3.35 -2.74
N LEU A 205 7.17 -4.07 -1.96
CA LEU A 205 7.32 -5.53 -2.10
C LEU A 205 5.96 -6.24 -2.02
N LYS A 206 5.11 -5.86 -1.09
CA LYS A 206 3.76 -6.44 -0.99
C LYS A 206 2.83 -5.87 -2.06
N TYR A 207 2.91 -4.57 -2.31
CA TYR A 207 2.06 -3.89 -3.29
C TYR A 207 2.23 -4.47 -4.71
N GLU A 208 3.47 -4.81 -5.09
CA GLU A 208 3.81 -5.36 -6.40
C GLU A 208 3.81 -6.89 -6.43
N ASN A 209 3.66 -7.56 -5.27
CA ASN A 209 3.82 -9.01 -5.14
C ASN A 209 2.96 -9.81 -6.11
N ASP A 210 1.72 -9.38 -6.33
CA ASP A 210 0.77 -10.11 -7.19
C ASP A 210 1.19 -10.13 -8.67
N VAL A 211 2.05 -9.19 -9.08
CA VAL A 211 2.63 -9.15 -10.44
C VAL A 211 3.70 -10.22 -10.61
N TYR A 212 4.41 -10.57 -9.54
CA TYR A 212 5.53 -11.51 -9.55
C TYR A 212 5.14 -12.92 -9.11
N CYS A 213 4.04 -13.08 -8.37
CA CYS A 213 3.54 -14.39 -7.96
C CYS A 213 2.87 -15.10 -9.14
N SER A 214 3.58 -16.06 -9.73
CA SER A 214 3.09 -16.92 -10.83
C SER A 214 1.85 -17.77 -10.46
N GLY A 215 1.43 -17.76 -9.20
CA GLY A 215 0.31 -18.55 -8.69
C GLY A 215 -0.90 -17.74 -8.21
N CYS A 216 -0.78 -16.41 -8.03
CA CYS A 216 -1.86 -15.58 -7.48
C CYS A 216 -2.62 -14.76 -8.53
N CYS A 217 -1.99 -14.46 -9.68
CA CYS A 217 -2.69 -13.87 -10.82
C CYS A 217 -3.24 -14.97 -11.70
N GLY A 218 -4.56 -15.05 -11.76
CA GLY A 218 -5.23 -15.93 -12.70
C GLY A 218 -4.64 -15.77 -14.09
N LYS A 219 -4.08 -16.85 -14.59
CA LYS A 219 -3.79 -17.14 -16.00
C LYS A 219 -3.11 -16.01 -16.81
N ARG A 220 -1.86 -15.65 -16.47
CA ARG A 220 -0.87 -15.67 -17.55
C ARG A 220 -0.38 -17.12 -17.60
N SER A 221 -0.80 -17.83 -18.61
CA SER A 221 -0.19 -19.09 -18.99
C SER A 221 1.30 -18.81 -19.19
N VAL A 222 2.09 -19.06 -18.14
CA VAL A 222 3.49 -19.39 -18.37
C VAL A 222 3.36 -20.58 -19.33
N PRO A 223 3.93 -20.53 -20.55
CA PRO A 223 3.91 -21.68 -21.40
C PRO A 223 4.40 -22.83 -20.55
N GLU A 224 3.57 -23.88 -20.43
CA GLU A 224 3.92 -25.09 -19.69
C GLU A 224 5.38 -25.38 -20.01
N ARG A 225 6.24 -25.50 -18.99
CA ARG A 225 7.63 -25.85 -19.25
C ARG A 225 7.58 -27.18 -19.96
N VAL A 226 7.62 -27.13 -21.28
CA VAL A 226 7.67 -28.33 -22.08
C VAL A 226 8.94 -29.03 -21.63
N GLU A 227 8.76 -30.12 -20.89
CA GLU A 227 9.89 -30.92 -20.45
C GLU A 227 10.59 -31.44 -21.67
N ALA A 228 11.95 -31.43 -21.66
CA ALA A 228 12.73 -31.94 -22.76
C ALA A 228 12.30 -33.38 -23.05
N PRO A 229 11.94 -33.70 -24.28
CA PRO A 229 11.56 -35.06 -24.63
C PRO A 229 12.71 -36.02 -24.31
N LYS A 230 12.39 -37.22 -23.80
CA LYS A 230 13.40 -38.20 -23.42
C LYS A 230 13.88 -38.90 -24.68
N VAL A 231 15.20 -39.06 -24.82
CA VAL A 231 15.80 -39.82 -25.95
C VAL A 231 15.29 -41.26 -25.93
N GLY A 232 14.88 -41.78 -27.10
CA GLY A 232 14.37 -43.13 -27.28
C GLY A 232 12.85 -43.26 -27.18
N VAL A 233 12.12 -42.22 -26.81
CA VAL A 233 10.66 -42.22 -26.72
C VAL A 233 10.05 -41.97 -28.10
N MET A 234 8.91 -42.65 -28.38
CA MET A 234 8.09 -42.39 -29.56
C MET A 234 7.26 -41.11 -29.34
N VAL A 235 7.29 -40.22 -30.29
CA VAL A 235 6.61 -38.92 -30.25
C VAL A 235 5.89 -38.68 -31.57
N VAL A 236 4.83 -37.90 -31.46
CA VAL A 236 4.05 -37.41 -32.62
C VAL A 236 4.52 -35.99 -32.92
N THR A 237 4.92 -35.77 -34.17
CA THR A 237 5.33 -34.48 -34.71
C THR A 237 4.38 -34.06 -35.82
N PRO A 238 4.33 -32.78 -36.24
CA PRO A 238 3.48 -32.34 -37.37
C PRO A 238 3.79 -33.07 -38.71
N LEU A 239 4.96 -33.69 -38.81
CA LEU A 239 5.40 -34.42 -40.01
C LEU A 239 5.28 -35.94 -39.88
N GLY A 240 4.77 -36.46 -38.76
CA GLY A 240 4.50 -37.87 -38.52
C GLY A 240 5.09 -38.38 -37.18
N GLU A 241 4.86 -39.67 -36.91
CA GLU A 241 5.38 -40.31 -35.71
C GLU A 241 6.84 -40.71 -35.89
N GLY A 242 7.64 -40.53 -34.86
CA GLY A 242 9.04 -40.83 -34.91
C GLY A 242 9.68 -41.04 -33.54
N ARG A 243 10.91 -41.51 -33.53
CA ARG A 243 11.68 -41.74 -32.31
C ARG A 243 12.67 -40.62 -32.04
N VAL A 244 12.70 -40.10 -30.81
CA VAL A 244 13.66 -39.06 -30.39
C VAL A 244 15.06 -39.67 -30.33
N MET A 245 15.96 -39.21 -31.19
CA MET A 245 17.35 -39.65 -31.25
C MET A 245 18.29 -38.78 -30.44
N GLY A 246 17.98 -37.48 -30.33
CA GLY A 246 18.80 -36.52 -29.60
C GLY A 246 18.00 -35.29 -29.19
N VAL A 247 18.49 -34.59 -28.15
CA VAL A 247 17.84 -33.40 -27.59
C VAL A 247 18.88 -32.30 -27.44
N ASN A 248 18.62 -31.16 -28.07
CA ASN A 248 19.42 -29.95 -27.89
C ASN A 248 18.72 -29.01 -26.92
N ARG A 249 19.22 -28.95 -25.67
CA ARG A 249 18.61 -28.12 -24.60
C ARG A 249 18.84 -26.62 -24.81
N ALA A 250 19.92 -26.23 -25.49
CA ALA A 250 20.23 -24.82 -25.71
C ALA A 250 19.32 -24.20 -26.77
N MET A 251 18.99 -24.97 -27.82
CA MET A 251 18.11 -24.52 -28.93
C MET A 251 16.64 -24.93 -28.74
N ARG A 252 16.30 -25.68 -27.68
CA ARG A 252 14.98 -26.27 -27.45
C ARG A 252 14.46 -27.11 -28.63
N THR A 253 15.34 -27.83 -29.31
CA THR A 253 15.00 -28.70 -30.44
C THR A 253 15.32 -30.16 -30.13
N ALA A 254 14.59 -31.07 -30.75
CA ALA A 254 14.85 -32.49 -30.70
C ALA A 254 15.04 -33.07 -32.11
N SER A 255 15.99 -33.98 -32.28
CA SER A 255 16.15 -34.74 -33.51
C SER A 255 15.25 -35.97 -33.44
N VAL A 256 14.25 -36.03 -34.30
CA VAL A 256 13.26 -37.11 -34.37
C VAL A 256 13.46 -37.90 -35.67
N GLN A 257 13.66 -39.20 -35.57
CA GLN A 257 13.79 -40.11 -36.71
C GLN A 257 12.38 -40.63 -37.06
N LEU A 258 11.87 -40.25 -38.22
CA LEU A 258 10.60 -40.71 -38.77
C LEU A 258 10.74 -42.06 -39.51
N THR A 259 11.79 -42.16 -40.29
CA THR A 259 12.16 -43.41 -41.04
C THR A 259 13.67 -43.65 -40.90
N PRO A 260 14.20 -44.86 -41.19
CA PRO A 260 15.61 -45.16 -41.05
C PRO A 260 16.55 -44.15 -41.72
N ASP A 261 16.12 -43.53 -42.80
CA ASP A 261 16.93 -42.59 -43.59
C ASP A 261 16.50 -41.11 -43.41
N ASN A 262 15.47 -40.82 -42.62
CA ASN A 262 14.93 -39.45 -42.46
C ASN A 262 14.87 -39.03 -41.01
N THR A 263 15.75 -38.09 -40.64
CA THR A 263 15.80 -37.46 -39.31
C THR A 263 15.52 -35.97 -39.45
N ILE A 264 14.54 -35.48 -38.70
CA ILE A 264 14.13 -34.08 -38.70
C ILE A 264 14.48 -33.43 -37.36
N GLN A 265 14.67 -32.10 -37.36
CA GLN A 265 14.75 -31.32 -36.15
C GLN A 265 13.42 -30.60 -35.94
N VAL A 266 12.85 -30.77 -34.74
CA VAL A 266 11.53 -30.23 -34.36
C VAL A 266 11.67 -29.46 -33.03
N GLU A 267 10.97 -28.37 -32.86
CA GLU A 267 10.93 -27.66 -31.59
C GLU A 267 10.16 -28.47 -30.52
N TRP A 268 10.53 -28.32 -29.25
CA TRP A 268 9.88 -29.11 -28.19
C TRP A 268 8.40 -28.84 -28.07
N ASP A 269 7.97 -27.62 -28.42
CA ASP A 269 6.58 -27.19 -28.32
C ASP A 269 5.66 -27.86 -29.35
N GLU A 270 6.25 -28.46 -30.41
CA GLU A 270 5.56 -29.18 -31.48
C GLU A 270 5.53 -30.70 -31.28
N ILE A 271 6.14 -31.20 -30.20
CA ILE A 271 6.30 -32.61 -29.90
C ILE A 271 5.26 -33.05 -28.87
N VAL A 272 4.42 -34.01 -29.20
CA VAL A 272 3.47 -34.67 -28.31
C VAL A 272 3.91 -36.09 -28.01
N ASP A 273 3.95 -36.46 -26.73
CA ASP A 273 4.27 -37.82 -26.33
C ASP A 273 3.19 -38.80 -26.82
N ALA A 274 3.57 -39.83 -27.59
CA ALA A 274 2.60 -40.76 -28.18
C ALA A 274 1.71 -41.46 -27.12
N SER A 275 2.23 -41.62 -25.88
CA SER A 275 1.49 -42.20 -24.76
C SER A 275 0.38 -41.29 -24.21
N LYS A 276 0.37 -40.00 -24.58
CA LYS A 276 -0.65 -39.00 -24.18
C LYS A 276 -1.63 -38.66 -25.29
N ALA A 277 -1.33 -39.06 -26.54
CA ALA A 277 -2.19 -38.77 -27.70
C ALA A 277 -3.51 -39.58 -27.74
N ASP A 278 -3.57 -40.74 -27.07
CA ASP A 278 -4.78 -41.57 -26.97
C ASP A 278 -5.83 -41.12 -25.94
N LYS A 279 -5.65 -39.93 -25.37
CA LYS A 279 -6.59 -39.39 -24.33
C LYS A 279 -7.25 -38.06 -24.67
N ILE A 280 -7.26 -37.66 -25.94
CA ILE A 280 -8.04 -36.50 -26.42
C ILE A 280 -9.22 -36.92 -27.27
#